data_37b2952a4af08b36ec95cf353bdf4c53
#
_entry.id   37b2952a4af08b36ec95cf353bdf4c53
#
_cell.length_a   1.000
_cell.length_b   1.000
_cell.length_c   1.000
_cell.angle_alpha   90.00
_cell.angle_beta   90.00
_cell.angle_gamma   90.00
#
_symmetry.space_group_name_H-M   'P 1'
#
loop_
_entity.id
_entity.type
_entity.pdbx_description
1 polymer ?
#
loop_
_entity_poly.entity_id
_entity_poly.type
_entity_poly.pdbx_seq_one_letter_code
_entity_poly.pdbx_strand_id
1 'polypeptide(L)'
;MFKSKQPSKRIFSGIQPTGNLHIGNYLGAIKNWINLQEEDDCIYSIVDLHAMTVPNNLFDIKNSTLEVAAAVIASGIDPKKSILFNQSNVPQHTELAWIFNCIARIGWLNRMTQFLSLIHI
;
A
#
# COMPACT_ATOMS: atom_id res chain seq x y z
N MET A 1 -20.91 33.86 4.60
CA MET A 1 -21.18 32.60 5.31
C MET A 1 -19.96 31.71 5.14
N PHE A 2 -19.04 31.72 6.09
CA PHE A 2 -17.82 30.92 6.04
C PHE A 2 -18.21 29.45 6.28
N LYS A 3 -18.20 28.62 5.23
CA LYS A 3 -18.25 27.17 5.42
C LYS A 3 -16.93 26.78 6.11
N SER A 4 -17.01 26.41 7.37
CA SER A 4 -15.90 25.76 8.05
C SER A 4 -15.58 24.48 7.28
N LYS A 5 -14.44 24.47 6.59
CA LYS A 5 -13.92 23.27 5.92
C LYS A 5 -13.71 22.26 7.04
N GLN A 6 -14.45 21.16 7.05
CA GLN A 6 -14.16 20.07 7.95
C GLN A 6 -12.69 19.65 7.73
N PRO A 7 -11.95 19.29 8.79
CA PRO A 7 -10.58 18.84 8.62
C PRO A 7 -10.59 17.66 7.67
N SER A 8 -9.75 17.72 6.61
CA SER A 8 -9.57 16.64 5.67
C SER A 8 -9.16 15.38 6.42
N LYS A 9 -9.77 14.26 6.10
CA LYS A 9 -9.39 12.97 6.69
C LYS A 9 -8.04 12.56 6.12
N ARG A 10 -7.19 11.96 6.96
CA ARG A 10 -5.99 11.30 6.46
C ARG A 10 -6.33 9.88 6.05
N ILE A 11 -6.07 9.57 4.78
CA ILE A 11 -6.34 8.27 4.17
C ILE A 11 -5.01 7.62 3.82
N PHE A 12 -4.81 6.40 4.31
CA PHE A 12 -3.67 5.58 3.96
C PHE A 12 -4.15 4.32 3.24
N SER A 13 -3.55 4.02 2.09
CA SER A 13 -3.84 2.78 1.36
C SER A 13 -2.60 2.32 0.60
N GLY A 14 -2.58 1.04 0.21
CA GLY A 14 -1.44 0.46 -0.48
C GLY A 14 -1.83 -0.49 -1.59
N ILE A 15 -0.91 -0.66 -2.55
CA ILE A 15 -1.03 -1.62 -3.65
C ILE A 15 0.25 -2.44 -3.76
N GLN A 16 0.10 -3.75 -3.93
CA GLN A 16 1.24 -4.65 -4.12
C GLN A 16 1.73 -4.60 -5.57
N PRO A 17 3.05 -4.54 -5.81
CA PRO A 17 3.62 -4.67 -7.15
C PRO A 17 3.74 -6.14 -7.56
N THR A 18 2.61 -6.86 -7.59
CA THR A 18 2.54 -8.28 -7.93
C THR A 18 1.94 -8.49 -9.31
N GLY A 19 2.77 -8.31 -10.35
CA GLY A 19 2.36 -8.49 -11.75
C GLY A 19 1.61 -7.29 -12.34
N ASN A 20 1.07 -7.47 -13.54
CA ASN A 20 0.37 -6.42 -14.27
C ASN A 20 -0.91 -5.99 -13.56
N LEU A 21 -1.11 -4.68 -13.46
CA LEU A 21 -2.38 -4.14 -12.99
C LEU A 21 -3.51 -4.58 -13.91
N HIS A 22 -4.54 -5.16 -13.34
CA HIS A 22 -5.74 -5.56 -14.06
C HIS A 22 -6.93 -4.69 -13.67
N ILE A 23 -8.01 -4.81 -14.41
CA ILE A 23 -9.22 -3.98 -14.22
C ILE A 23 -9.79 -4.07 -12.80
N GLY A 24 -9.62 -5.19 -12.12
CA GLY A 24 -10.03 -5.35 -10.72
C GLY A 24 -9.25 -4.45 -9.76
N ASN A 25 -7.93 -4.27 -9.96
CA ASN A 25 -7.13 -3.32 -9.18
C ASN A 25 -7.60 -1.88 -9.43
N TYR A 26 -7.87 -1.54 -10.68
CA TYR A 26 -8.37 -0.22 -11.05
C TYR A 26 -9.72 0.08 -10.41
N LEU A 27 -10.70 -0.79 -10.59
CA LEU A 27 -12.06 -0.57 -10.08
C LEU A 27 -12.14 -0.69 -8.55
N GLY A 28 -11.36 -1.61 -7.95
CA GLY A 28 -11.40 -1.89 -6.52
C GLY A 28 -10.66 -0.87 -5.66
N ALA A 29 -9.59 -0.27 -6.17
CA ALA A 29 -8.74 0.64 -5.41
C ALA A 29 -8.50 1.98 -6.13
N ILE A 30 -7.86 1.98 -7.29
CA ILE A 30 -7.31 3.19 -7.92
C ILE A 30 -8.40 4.22 -8.23
N LYS A 31 -9.54 3.78 -8.74
CA LYS A 31 -10.68 4.66 -9.02
C LYS A 31 -11.17 5.40 -7.77
N ASN A 32 -11.21 4.71 -6.63
CA ASN A 32 -11.58 5.34 -5.37
C ASN A 32 -10.50 6.32 -4.89
N TRP A 33 -9.23 6.00 -5.06
CA TRP A 33 -8.11 6.87 -4.73
C TRP A 33 -8.15 8.19 -5.50
N ILE A 34 -8.48 8.13 -6.79
CA ILE A 34 -8.62 9.32 -7.65
C ILE A 34 -9.69 10.27 -7.09
N ASN A 35 -10.81 9.73 -6.63
CA ASN A 35 -11.88 10.55 -6.07
C ASN A 35 -11.48 11.14 -4.70
N LEU A 36 -10.83 10.34 -3.85
CA LEU A 36 -10.45 10.73 -2.48
C LEU A 36 -9.38 11.81 -2.46
N GLN A 37 -8.44 11.82 -3.41
CA GLN A 37 -7.36 12.81 -3.47
C GLN A 37 -7.85 14.25 -3.66
N GLU A 38 -9.09 14.45 -4.11
CA GLU A 38 -9.65 15.79 -4.34
C GLU A 38 -10.12 16.46 -3.03
N GLU A 39 -10.45 15.67 -2.01
CA GLU A 39 -11.09 16.17 -0.79
C GLU A 39 -10.25 15.89 0.47
N ASP A 40 -9.43 14.84 0.46
CA ASP A 40 -8.75 14.30 1.63
C ASP A 40 -7.21 14.32 1.51
N ASP A 41 -6.52 14.21 2.66
CA ASP A 41 -5.06 14.07 2.75
C ASP A 41 -4.69 12.61 2.52
N CYS A 42 -4.30 12.30 1.27
CA CYS A 42 -4.09 10.93 0.82
C CYS A 42 -2.62 10.54 0.75
N ILE A 43 -2.32 9.37 1.31
CA ILE A 43 -1.00 8.74 1.30
C ILE A 43 -1.15 7.34 0.71
N TYR A 44 -0.53 7.11 -0.44
CA TYR A 44 -0.56 5.84 -1.16
C TYR A 44 0.82 5.19 -1.18
N SER A 45 0.88 3.91 -0.79
CA SER A 45 2.11 3.14 -0.74
C SER A 45 2.12 2.03 -1.78
N ILE A 46 3.22 1.90 -2.52
CA ILE A 46 3.51 0.68 -3.27
C ILE A 46 4.25 -0.24 -2.29
N VAL A 47 3.57 -1.34 -1.90
CA VAL A 47 4.02 -2.18 -0.79
C VAL A 47 4.91 -3.32 -1.30
N ASP A 48 6.11 -2.97 -1.74
CA ASP A 48 7.12 -3.89 -2.24
C ASP A 48 7.62 -4.86 -1.17
N LEU A 49 7.80 -4.41 0.07
CA LEU A 49 8.17 -5.29 1.18
C LEU A 49 7.09 -6.34 1.46
N HIS A 50 5.82 -5.97 1.32
CA HIS A 50 4.73 -6.92 1.46
C HIS A 50 4.69 -7.91 0.29
N ALA A 51 5.00 -7.48 -0.92
CA ALA A 51 5.08 -8.34 -2.09
C ALA A 51 6.19 -9.41 -1.97
N MET A 52 7.23 -9.17 -1.18
CA MET A 52 8.30 -10.14 -0.90
C MET A 52 7.81 -11.38 -0.14
N THR A 53 6.64 -11.33 0.50
CA THR A 53 6.05 -12.49 1.17
C THR A 53 5.50 -13.53 0.17
N VAL A 54 5.40 -13.19 -1.12
CA VAL A 54 4.94 -14.10 -2.18
C VAL A 54 6.15 -14.73 -2.87
N PRO A 55 6.35 -16.07 -2.81
CA PRO A 55 7.60 -16.75 -3.14
C PRO A 55 8.15 -16.50 -4.54
N ASN A 56 7.33 -16.21 -5.52
CA ASN A 56 7.75 -16.14 -6.94
C ASN A 56 8.06 -14.73 -7.46
N ASN A 57 7.99 -13.70 -6.63
CA ASN A 57 8.07 -12.30 -7.08
C ASN A 57 9.41 -11.61 -6.78
N LEU A 58 10.39 -12.29 -6.19
CA LEU A 58 11.63 -11.66 -5.72
C LEU A 58 12.55 -11.17 -6.85
N PHE A 59 12.47 -11.78 -8.04
CA PHE A 59 13.47 -11.54 -9.11
C PHE A 59 13.25 -10.24 -9.90
N ASP A 60 12.05 -9.65 -9.86
CA ASP A 60 11.74 -8.44 -10.65
C ASP A 60 10.91 -7.39 -9.91
N ILE A 61 11.00 -7.39 -8.59
CA ILE A 61 10.19 -6.49 -7.73
C ILE A 61 10.45 -5.01 -8.04
N LYS A 62 11.68 -4.66 -8.45
CA LYS A 62 12.05 -3.30 -8.81
C LYS A 62 11.29 -2.82 -10.05
N ASN A 63 11.28 -3.61 -11.11
CA ASN A 63 10.59 -3.25 -12.35
C ASN A 63 9.08 -3.24 -12.12
N SER A 64 8.55 -4.25 -11.44
CA SER A 64 7.12 -4.31 -11.08
C SER A 64 6.69 -3.09 -10.25
N THR A 65 7.53 -2.61 -9.33
CA THR A 65 7.26 -1.41 -8.54
C THR A 65 7.19 -0.16 -9.44
N LEU A 66 8.11 -0.03 -10.39
CA LEU A 66 8.10 1.10 -11.34
C LEU A 66 6.89 1.05 -12.28
N GLU A 67 6.55 -0.12 -12.78
CA GLU A 67 5.36 -0.31 -13.64
C GLU A 67 4.07 0.04 -12.91
N VAL A 68 3.91 -0.43 -11.66
CA VAL A 68 2.74 -0.10 -10.83
C VAL A 68 2.70 1.39 -10.52
N ALA A 69 3.84 2.02 -10.20
CA ALA A 69 3.90 3.46 -9.98
C ALA A 69 3.45 4.25 -11.22
N ALA A 70 3.98 3.88 -12.38
CA ALA A 70 3.62 4.50 -13.65
C ALA A 70 2.14 4.33 -13.98
N ALA A 71 1.59 3.14 -13.77
CA ALA A 71 0.19 2.84 -14.04
C ALA A 71 -0.76 3.59 -13.08
N VAL A 72 -0.40 3.72 -11.79
CA VAL A 72 -1.17 4.47 -10.79
C VAL A 72 -1.21 5.96 -11.15
N ILE A 73 -0.07 6.55 -11.54
CA ILE A 73 0.00 7.95 -11.98
C ILE A 73 -0.79 8.14 -13.30
N ALA A 74 -0.60 7.25 -14.29
CA ALA A 74 -1.31 7.30 -15.55
C ALA A 74 -2.83 7.15 -15.40
N SER A 75 -3.28 6.48 -14.34
CA SER A 75 -4.70 6.32 -14.02
C SER A 75 -5.34 7.58 -13.42
N GLY A 76 -4.55 8.58 -13.02
CA GLY A 76 -5.06 9.87 -12.54
C GLY A 76 -4.68 10.23 -11.10
N ILE A 77 -3.79 9.48 -10.44
CA ILE A 77 -3.21 9.91 -9.17
C ILE A 77 -2.20 11.03 -9.43
N ASP A 78 -2.43 12.18 -8.81
CA ASP A 78 -1.57 13.37 -8.94
C ASP A 78 -0.59 13.42 -7.75
N PRO A 79 0.72 13.25 -7.98
CA PRO A 79 1.75 13.31 -6.92
C PRO A 79 1.88 14.70 -6.26
N LYS A 80 1.24 15.73 -6.82
CA LYS A 80 1.17 17.07 -6.20
C LYS A 80 0.05 17.19 -5.18
N LYS A 81 -0.97 16.35 -5.29
CA LYS A 81 -2.14 16.32 -4.39
C LYS A 81 -2.03 15.25 -3.32
N SER A 82 -1.42 14.11 -3.67
CA SER A 82 -1.28 12.94 -2.80
C SER A 82 0.18 12.55 -2.66
N ILE A 83 0.54 11.97 -1.54
CA ILE A 83 1.84 11.34 -1.37
C ILE A 83 1.77 9.93 -1.98
N LEU A 84 2.63 9.67 -2.97
CA LEU A 84 2.86 8.34 -3.50
C LEU A 84 4.30 7.93 -3.20
N PHE A 85 4.51 6.81 -2.51
CA PHE A 85 5.84 6.36 -2.12
C PHE A 85 6.00 4.85 -2.21
N ASN A 86 7.26 4.39 -2.30
CA ASN A 86 7.60 2.98 -2.19
C ASN A 86 7.91 2.62 -0.75
N GLN A 87 7.32 1.55 -0.22
CA GLN A 87 7.41 1.16 1.17
C GLN A 87 8.85 0.94 1.64
N SER A 88 9.73 0.34 0.81
CA SER A 88 11.13 0.10 1.15
C SER A 88 11.96 1.38 1.32
N ASN A 89 11.46 2.53 0.84
CA ASN A 89 12.12 3.83 1.06
C ASN A 89 11.87 4.41 2.46
N VAL A 90 11.05 3.73 3.29
CA VAL A 90 10.75 4.11 4.67
C VAL A 90 11.26 3.03 5.61
N PRO A 91 12.55 3.06 6.02
CA PRO A 91 13.16 2.00 6.84
C PRO A 91 12.45 1.78 8.18
N GLN A 92 11.77 2.79 8.69
CA GLN A 92 11.00 2.71 9.93
C GLN A 92 9.90 1.64 9.89
N HIS A 93 9.39 1.28 8.72
CA HIS A 93 8.43 0.18 8.59
C HIS A 93 9.05 -1.18 8.98
N THR A 94 10.30 -1.43 8.56
CA THR A 94 11.01 -2.66 8.92
C THR A 94 11.51 -2.64 10.35
N GLU A 95 11.95 -1.48 10.85
CA GLU A 95 12.35 -1.30 12.25
C GLU A 95 11.19 -1.58 13.20
N LEU A 96 10.01 -1.00 12.91
CA LEU A 96 8.81 -1.22 13.71
C LEU A 96 8.33 -2.69 13.63
N ALA A 97 8.40 -3.29 12.45
CA ALA A 97 8.09 -4.72 12.29
C ALA A 97 9.01 -5.59 13.14
N TRP A 98 10.31 -5.28 13.21
CA TRP A 98 11.25 -5.98 14.07
C TRP A 98 10.89 -5.87 15.56
N ILE A 99 10.57 -4.65 16.01
CA ILE A 99 10.14 -4.42 17.40
C ILE A 99 8.88 -5.24 17.70
N PHE A 100 7.90 -5.24 16.83
CA PHE A 100 6.69 -6.05 17.02
C PHE A 100 6.96 -7.54 17.02
N ASN A 101 7.89 -8.04 16.20
CA ASN A 101 8.30 -9.43 16.21
C ASN A 101 8.93 -9.85 17.54
N CYS A 102 9.64 -8.94 18.22
CA CYS A 102 10.23 -9.21 19.53
C CYS A 102 9.20 -9.35 20.66
N ILE A 103 8.03 -8.71 20.53
CA ILE A 103 7.00 -8.68 21.58
C ILE A 103 5.75 -9.49 21.22
N ALA A 104 5.53 -9.77 19.94
CA ALA A 104 4.37 -10.50 19.47
C ALA A 104 4.39 -11.96 19.95
N ARG A 105 3.26 -12.44 20.46
CA ARG A 105 3.10 -13.84 20.87
C ARG A 105 2.45 -14.62 19.73
N ILE A 106 2.97 -15.82 19.44
CA ILE A 106 2.42 -16.70 18.39
C ILE A 106 0.91 -16.93 18.54
N GLY A 107 0.42 -17.05 19.76
CA GLY A 107 -1.01 -17.20 20.03
C GLY A 107 -1.86 -15.98 19.62
N TRP A 108 -1.29 -14.79 19.50
CA TRP A 108 -1.97 -13.62 18.93
C TRP A 108 -2.01 -13.70 17.40
N LEU A 109 -0.87 -14.06 16.81
CA LEU A 109 -0.72 -14.18 15.35
C LEU A 109 -1.66 -15.28 14.78
N ASN A 110 -1.81 -16.40 15.46
CA ASN A 110 -2.69 -17.49 15.07
C ASN A 110 -4.19 -17.11 15.03
N ARG A 111 -4.56 -15.94 15.52
CA ARG A 111 -5.92 -15.40 15.41
C ARG A 111 -6.11 -14.50 14.19
N MET A 112 -5.03 -14.17 13.47
CA MET A 112 -5.08 -13.32 12.29
C MET A 112 -5.19 -14.18 11.02
N THR A 113 -6.24 -13.96 10.25
CA THR A 113 -6.48 -14.71 9.00
C THR A 113 -5.35 -14.51 7.98
N GLN A 114 -4.77 -13.30 7.90
CA GLN A 114 -3.64 -13.02 7.02
C GLN A 114 -2.39 -13.80 7.43
N PHE A 115 -2.11 -13.92 8.73
CA PHE A 115 -0.98 -14.72 9.22
C PHE A 115 -1.19 -16.20 8.89
N LEU A 116 -2.39 -16.74 9.11
CA LEU A 116 -2.72 -18.13 8.79
C LEU A 116 -2.58 -18.41 7.28
N SER A 117 -2.96 -17.47 6.42
CA SER A 117 -2.80 -17.64 4.97
C SER A 117 -1.33 -17.69 4.54
N LEU A 118 -0.43 -17.03 5.27
CA LEU A 118 1.00 -17.02 4.97
C LEU A 118 1.72 -18.29 5.45
N ILE A 119 1.27 -18.93 6.53
CA ILE A 119 1.90 -20.15 7.07
C ILE A 119 1.40 -21.44 6.42
N HIS A 120 0.31 -21.38 5.66
CA HIS A 120 -0.26 -22.54 4.95
C HIS A 120 0.15 -22.60 3.47
N ILE A 121 1.22 -21.92 3.11
CA ILE A 121 1.81 -21.95 1.77
C ILE A 121 2.60 -23.27 1.56
#